data_1321329136e69140ef1d2ed6057af58b
#
_entry.id   1321329136e69140ef1d2ed6057af58b
#
_cell.length_a   1.000
_cell.length_b   1.000
_cell.length_c   1.000
_cell.angle_alpha   90.00
_cell.angle_beta   90.00
_cell.angle_gamma   90.00
#
_symmetry.space_group_name_H-M   'P 1'
#
loop_
_entity.id
_entity.type
_entity.pdbx_description
1 polymer ?
#
loop_
_entity_poly.entity_id
_entity_poly.type
_entity_poly.pdbx_seq_one_letter_code
_entity_poly.pdbx_strand_id
1 'polypeptide(L)'
;MTNEAVKQSARRRLACALGTVAMAGTLALAQPNWGTGLGRTVSRDPAPGQGSRDPSPDIKSLHVQGNVWMLVGAASNAVLQVGNDGVLVVDTMTDGLADKMIAEIRKIAGDKPIRYIVNTHVHADHTGGNEKVAAAGQSIIAGNFAGQVGQEAASFASVIAHENVLNRMSAPTGKEASRPLKAWPTDTFFTEDKDLYFNGEGIQLIHIPAAHTDGDVMVYFRKSDVIAAGDLFITTLFPPVDMAAGGNYKGVLTALNRIIDITIPRDKQEGGTYVVPGHGRLTDEADVVDYRDMATVIRDRFQDAIKRGQTLEQVKAAKLVRDYEGRYGANSGPWTTDQFVEAVYRSLTAAAPSSTATTPPKAPAPTQGRGGRK
;
A
#
# COMPACT_ATOMS: atom_id res chain seq x y z
N MET A 1 1.71 -1.11 -72.56
CA MET A 1 2.83 -0.54 -73.32
C MET A 1 3.88 -0.23 -72.26
N THR A 2 4.71 -1.16 -72.04
CA THR A 2 6.10 -1.38 -72.52
C THR A 2 7.05 -0.43 -71.80
N ASN A 3 7.78 -0.98 -70.90
CA ASN A 3 9.15 -1.51 -71.07
C ASN A 3 10.22 -0.45 -70.79
N GLU A 4 10.99 -0.79 -69.82
CA GLU A 4 12.41 -1.20 -69.93
C GLU A 4 13.37 -0.11 -70.36
N ALA A 5 14.38 0.16 -69.58
CA ALA A 5 15.75 -0.32 -69.77
C ALA A 5 16.63 0.32 -68.68
N VAL A 6 17.24 -0.38 -67.82
CA VAL A 6 18.39 -1.29 -67.91
C VAL A 6 19.74 -0.57 -68.13
N LYS A 7 20.54 -0.69 -67.06
CA LYS A 7 21.96 -1.10 -66.98
C LYS A 7 23.12 -0.23 -67.47
N GLN A 8 24.09 -0.17 -66.54
CA GLN A 8 25.57 -0.31 -66.77
C GLN A 8 26.28 0.95 -67.21
N SER A 9 27.42 1.32 -66.73
CA SER A 9 28.69 0.67 -66.44
C SER A 9 29.67 1.70 -65.92
N ALA A 10 30.56 1.45 -65.16
CA ALA A 10 31.81 0.70 -65.10
C ALA A 10 32.97 1.58 -64.64
N ARG A 11 33.63 1.07 -63.70
CA ARG A 11 35.08 1.09 -63.40
C ARG A 11 35.95 2.12 -64.13
N ARG A 12 36.66 2.93 -63.35
CA ARG A 12 38.11 3.17 -63.60
C ARG A 12 38.89 3.28 -62.31
N ARG A 13 39.82 2.38 -62.15
CA ARG A 13 40.92 2.40 -61.17
C ARG A 13 41.91 3.47 -61.58
N LEU A 14 42.52 4.17 -60.65
CA LEU A 14 43.93 4.51 -60.72
C LEU A 14 44.52 4.62 -59.30
N ALA A 15 45.56 3.83 -59.12
CA ALA A 15 46.38 3.83 -57.92
C ALA A 15 47.58 4.83 -58.12
N CYS A 16 48.06 5.39 -57.04
CA CYS A 16 49.46 5.79 -56.71
C CYS A 16 49.37 6.72 -55.51
N ALA A 17 50.05 6.63 -54.48
CA ALA A 17 51.32 6.15 -53.99
C ALA A 17 51.58 6.87 -52.65
N LEU A 18 51.92 6.11 -51.70
CA LEU A 18 52.82 6.32 -50.54
C LEU A 18 53.12 7.74 -50.05
N GLY A 19 52.76 7.99 -48.76
CA GLY A 19 53.27 9.04 -47.94
C GLY A 19 52.93 8.79 -46.47
N THR A 20 53.80 8.04 -45.75
CA THR A 20 53.75 7.81 -44.32
C THR A 20 54.04 9.10 -43.59
N VAL A 21 53.06 9.58 -42.80
CA VAL A 21 53.34 10.43 -41.63
C VAL A 21 52.45 9.91 -40.47
N ALA A 22 53.08 9.33 -39.49
CA ALA A 22 52.47 8.94 -38.24
C ALA A 22 52.16 10.22 -37.42
N MET A 23 50.90 10.53 -37.22
CA MET A 23 50.48 11.37 -36.12
C MET A 23 49.40 10.59 -35.35
N ALA A 24 49.76 10.21 -34.12
CA ALA A 24 48.83 9.70 -33.15
C ALA A 24 47.86 10.82 -32.74
N GLY A 25 46.71 10.83 -33.39
CA GLY A 25 45.57 11.66 -32.98
C GLY A 25 44.49 10.72 -32.46
N THR A 26 44.31 10.69 -31.16
CA THR A 26 43.15 10.04 -30.53
C THR A 26 41.87 10.71 -31.03
N LEU A 27 41.22 10.08 -32.02
CA LEU A 27 39.83 10.43 -32.38
C LEU A 27 38.94 9.97 -31.25
N ALA A 28 38.59 10.85 -30.33
CA ALA A 28 37.45 10.68 -29.48
C ALA A 28 36.19 10.68 -30.38
N LEU A 29 35.63 9.53 -30.66
CA LEU A 29 34.29 9.41 -31.23
C LEU A 29 33.35 10.02 -30.21
N ALA A 30 32.89 11.24 -30.49
CA ALA A 30 31.77 11.84 -29.80
C ALA A 30 30.54 10.93 -30.03
N GLN A 31 30.19 10.16 -29.04
CA GLN A 31 28.90 9.48 -29.02
C GLN A 31 27.81 10.55 -28.98
N PRO A 32 26.73 10.43 -29.76
CA PRO A 32 25.60 11.34 -29.64
C PRO A 32 25.07 11.22 -28.21
N ASN A 33 25.15 12.34 -27.51
CA ASN A 33 24.59 12.52 -26.18
C ASN A 33 23.07 12.49 -26.36
N TRP A 34 22.48 11.28 -26.28
CA TRP A 34 21.05 11.13 -26.07
C TRP A 34 20.78 11.76 -24.71
N GLY A 35 20.30 13.00 -24.74
CA GLY A 35 19.98 13.76 -23.55
C GLY A 35 19.25 12.84 -22.57
N THR A 36 19.93 12.55 -21.48
CA THR A 36 19.32 11.99 -20.30
C THR A 36 18.26 12.98 -19.88
N GLY A 37 17.03 12.67 -20.28
CA GLY A 37 15.87 13.38 -19.79
C GLY A 37 15.99 13.46 -18.29
N LEU A 38 15.80 14.67 -17.80
CA LEU A 38 15.57 15.11 -16.44
C LEU A 38 15.93 14.04 -15.39
N GLY A 39 17.17 14.15 -14.90
CA GLY A 39 17.63 13.30 -13.82
C GLY A 39 16.67 13.42 -12.64
N ARG A 40 15.77 12.47 -12.54
CA ARG A 40 15.02 12.23 -11.33
C ARG A 40 16.07 11.96 -10.27
N THR A 41 16.31 12.89 -9.37
CA THR A 41 17.02 12.59 -8.12
C THR A 41 16.08 11.66 -7.37
N VAL A 42 16.23 10.37 -7.64
CA VAL A 42 15.59 9.35 -6.81
C VAL A 42 16.18 9.55 -5.44
N SER A 43 15.42 10.14 -4.54
CA SER A 43 15.71 10.10 -3.13
C SER A 43 15.71 8.62 -2.78
N ARG A 44 16.92 8.04 -2.68
CA ARG A 44 17.04 6.64 -2.25
C ARG A 44 16.64 6.60 -0.79
N ASP A 45 15.66 5.78 -0.48
CA ASP A 45 15.45 5.40 0.91
C ASP A 45 16.79 4.89 1.46
N PRO A 46 17.17 5.23 2.69
CA PRO A 46 18.39 4.71 3.29
C PRO A 46 18.32 3.18 3.30
N ALA A 47 19.47 2.52 3.16
CA ALA A 47 19.54 1.08 3.20
C ALA A 47 18.88 0.53 4.48
N PRO A 48 18.19 -0.63 4.42
CA PRO A 48 17.58 -1.26 5.59
C PRO A 48 18.58 -1.35 6.73
N GLY A 49 18.22 -0.78 7.90
CA GLY A 49 19.14 -0.66 9.05
C GLY A 49 19.94 0.64 9.11
N GLN A 50 19.92 1.47 8.04
CA GLN A 50 20.49 2.82 8.04
C GLN A 50 19.41 3.90 7.83
N GLY A 51 18.14 3.54 7.86
CA GLY A 51 17.06 4.52 7.97
C GLY A 51 17.43 5.45 9.10
N SER A 52 17.34 6.75 8.90
CA SER A 52 17.68 7.73 9.92
C SER A 52 17.00 7.26 11.20
N ARG A 53 17.79 6.70 12.10
CA ARG A 53 17.44 6.58 13.50
C ARG A 53 17.42 8.00 14.03
N ASP A 54 16.47 8.78 13.57
CA ASP A 54 16.05 9.94 14.33
C ASP A 54 15.35 9.34 15.56
N PRO A 55 16.01 9.29 16.73
CA PRO A 55 15.41 8.72 17.93
C PRO A 55 14.31 9.62 18.45
N SER A 56 13.96 10.66 17.69
CA SER A 56 12.88 11.55 18.06
C SER A 56 11.58 10.77 17.90
N PRO A 57 10.90 10.49 19.01
CA PRO A 57 9.58 9.90 18.96
C PRO A 57 8.53 10.91 18.47
N ASP A 58 8.97 11.99 17.83
CA ASP A 58 8.09 13.06 17.37
C ASP A 58 7.52 12.70 16.00
N ILE A 59 6.23 12.97 15.85
CA ILE A 59 5.53 12.81 14.60
C ILE A 59 5.79 14.05 13.74
N LYS A 60 6.14 13.82 12.46
CA LYS A 60 6.30 14.89 11.48
C LYS A 60 5.12 14.88 10.52
N SER A 61 4.65 16.05 10.13
CA SER A 61 3.57 16.20 9.16
C SER A 61 4.10 16.75 7.84
N LEU A 62 3.52 16.26 6.74
CA LEU A 62 3.79 16.69 5.38
C LEU A 62 2.46 16.95 4.67
N HIS A 63 2.27 18.16 4.13
CA HIS A 63 1.14 18.40 3.24
C HIS A 63 1.36 17.66 1.92
N VAL A 64 0.41 16.80 1.54
CA VAL A 64 0.51 15.98 0.32
C VAL A 64 -0.11 16.69 -0.86
N GLN A 65 -1.45 16.77 -0.89
CA GLN A 65 -2.21 17.41 -1.97
C GLN A 65 -3.63 17.74 -1.48
N GLY A 66 -4.24 18.79 -2.03
CA GLY A 66 -5.59 19.20 -1.64
C GLY A 66 -5.68 19.51 -0.15
N ASN A 67 -6.52 18.78 0.56
CA ASN A 67 -6.68 18.88 2.02
C ASN A 67 -6.15 17.65 2.78
N VAL A 68 -5.23 16.91 2.14
CA VAL A 68 -4.66 15.66 2.67
C VAL A 68 -3.21 15.87 3.14
N TRP A 69 -2.90 15.31 4.28
CA TRP A 69 -1.60 15.34 4.96
C TRP A 69 -1.12 13.93 5.26
N MET A 70 0.18 13.70 5.19
CA MET A 70 0.85 12.51 5.69
C MET A 70 1.47 12.82 7.05
N LEU A 71 1.22 11.97 8.03
CA LEU A 71 1.92 11.96 9.31
C LEU A 71 2.95 10.83 9.28
N VAL A 72 4.20 11.17 9.58
CA VAL A 72 5.31 10.21 9.61
C VAL A 72 5.67 9.95 11.06
N GLY A 73 5.41 8.75 11.53
CA GLY A 73 5.78 8.28 12.87
C GLY A 73 6.99 7.34 12.84
N ALA A 74 7.51 7.01 14.02
CA ALA A 74 8.64 6.09 14.14
C ALA A 74 8.30 4.64 13.73
N ALA A 75 7.03 4.25 13.82
CA ALA A 75 6.58 2.89 13.52
C ALA A 75 5.92 2.78 12.15
N SER A 76 5.02 3.70 11.81
CA SER A 76 4.24 3.69 10.57
C SER A 76 3.86 5.10 10.16
N ASN A 77 3.24 5.23 8.98
CA ASN A 77 2.62 6.47 8.53
C ASN A 77 1.12 6.44 8.85
N ALA A 78 0.53 7.64 8.92
CA ALA A 78 -0.90 7.84 8.95
C ALA A 78 -1.28 8.97 7.98
N VAL A 79 -2.55 9.04 7.57
CA VAL A 79 -3.02 10.08 6.65
C VAL A 79 -4.15 10.87 7.32
N LEU A 80 -4.14 12.19 7.15
CA LEU A 80 -5.21 13.07 7.57
C LEU A 80 -5.87 13.72 6.37
N GLN A 81 -7.19 13.80 6.40
CA GLN A 81 -7.94 14.75 5.60
C GLN A 81 -8.58 15.78 6.53
N VAL A 82 -8.34 17.07 6.26
CA VAL A 82 -8.81 18.16 7.11
C VAL A 82 -9.68 19.13 6.31
N GLY A 83 -10.93 19.34 6.73
CA GLY A 83 -11.84 20.25 6.04
C GLY A 83 -12.92 20.83 6.94
N ASN A 84 -14.02 21.29 6.36
CA ASN A 84 -15.08 21.98 7.12
C ASN A 84 -15.92 21.01 7.96
N ASP A 85 -16.02 19.74 7.54
CA ASP A 85 -16.82 18.75 8.26
C ASP A 85 -16.06 18.16 9.47
N GLY A 86 -14.73 18.39 9.52
CA GLY A 86 -13.85 17.90 10.56
C GLY A 86 -12.62 17.21 10.00
N VAL A 87 -12.12 16.21 10.73
CA VAL A 87 -10.93 15.43 10.41
C VAL A 87 -11.31 13.97 10.18
N LEU A 88 -10.79 13.38 9.08
CA LEU A 88 -10.71 11.96 8.86
C LEU A 88 -9.25 11.53 9.01
N VAL A 89 -9.02 10.46 9.74
CA VAL A 89 -7.69 9.88 10.01
C VAL A 89 -7.64 8.48 9.40
N VAL A 90 -6.60 8.18 8.63
CA VAL A 90 -6.31 6.81 8.18
C VAL A 90 -5.14 6.29 8.99
N ASP A 91 -5.38 5.24 9.76
CA ASP A 91 -4.50 4.62 10.76
C ASP A 91 -4.13 5.54 11.95
N THR A 92 -3.79 4.93 13.06
CA THR A 92 -3.58 5.62 14.32
C THR A 92 -2.22 5.35 14.95
N MET A 93 -1.31 4.73 14.23
CA MET A 93 0.01 4.34 14.70
C MET A 93 -0.06 3.41 15.93
N THR A 94 1.03 3.32 16.70
CA THR A 94 1.05 2.57 17.97
C THR A 94 0.40 3.36 19.10
N ASP A 95 -0.07 2.67 20.15
CA ASP A 95 -0.64 3.32 21.35
C ASP A 95 0.32 4.34 21.98
N GLY A 96 1.62 4.04 22.01
CA GLY A 96 2.64 4.92 22.56
C GLY A 96 2.83 6.24 21.81
N LEU A 97 2.38 6.32 20.55
CA LEU A 97 2.45 7.52 19.71
C LEU A 97 1.12 8.30 19.68
N ALA A 98 0.03 7.74 20.19
CA ALA A 98 -1.30 8.30 20.02
C ALA A 98 -1.44 9.74 20.56
N ASP A 99 -0.89 10.05 21.73
CA ASP A 99 -0.97 11.39 22.31
C ASP A 99 -0.21 12.43 21.46
N LYS A 100 0.94 12.04 20.90
CA LYS A 100 1.71 12.88 19.99
C LYS A 100 1.01 13.07 18.65
N MET A 101 0.36 12.02 18.16
CA MET A 101 -0.46 12.08 16.96
C MET A 101 -1.63 13.03 17.13
N ILE A 102 -2.34 12.97 18.24
CA ILE A 102 -3.42 13.91 18.59
C ILE A 102 -2.89 15.35 18.63
N ALA A 103 -1.74 15.58 19.26
CA ALA A 103 -1.12 16.89 19.31
C ALA A 103 -0.76 17.42 17.91
N GLU A 104 -0.24 16.57 17.02
CA GLU A 104 0.07 16.96 15.65
C GLU A 104 -1.20 17.22 14.82
N ILE A 105 -2.25 16.41 14.98
CA ILE A 105 -3.57 16.66 14.38
C ILE A 105 -4.09 18.03 14.80
N ARG A 106 -3.98 18.41 16.07
CA ARG A 106 -4.44 19.71 16.58
C ARG A 106 -3.65 20.89 16.01
N LYS A 107 -2.35 20.73 15.73
CA LYS A 107 -1.56 21.77 15.07
C LYS A 107 -2.06 22.04 13.64
N ILE A 108 -2.47 21.00 12.91
CA ILE A 108 -2.93 21.10 11.52
C ILE A 108 -4.40 21.53 11.45
N ALA A 109 -5.25 20.93 12.27
CA ALA A 109 -6.70 21.03 12.16
C ALA A 109 -7.33 22.06 13.15
N GLY A 110 -6.56 22.54 14.15
CA GLY A 110 -7.10 23.37 15.24
C GLY A 110 -8.15 22.60 16.05
N ASP A 111 -9.27 23.25 16.31
CA ASP A 111 -10.38 22.70 17.12
C ASP A 111 -11.34 21.81 16.31
N LYS A 112 -11.05 21.55 15.02
CA LYS A 112 -11.91 20.69 14.20
C LYS A 112 -11.97 19.28 14.82
N PRO A 113 -13.19 18.70 14.96
CA PRO A 113 -13.34 17.38 15.58
C PRO A 113 -12.84 16.27 14.65
N ILE A 114 -12.17 15.27 15.21
CA ILE A 114 -11.92 14.00 14.54
C ILE A 114 -13.26 13.27 14.42
N ARG A 115 -13.72 13.02 13.19
CA ARG A 115 -15.01 12.40 12.92
C ARG A 115 -14.90 10.93 12.60
N TYR A 116 -13.88 10.59 11.81
CA TYR A 116 -13.64 9.25 11.32
C TYR A 116 -12.20 8.83 11.53
N ILE A 117 -12.02 7.57 11.88
CA ILE A 117 -10.78 6.82 11.79
C ILE A 117 -11.05 5.69 10.79
N VAL A 118 -10.18 5.49 9.82
CA VAL A 118 -10.20 4.34 8.92
C VAL A 118 -8.96 3.50 9.20
N ASN A 119 -9.13 2.23 9.55
CA ASN A 119 -7.98 1.33 9.67
C ASN A 119 -7.74 0.61 8.35
N THR A 120 -6.50 0.67 7.88
CA THR A 120 -6.09 -0.04 6.67
C THR A 120 -6.02 -1.53 6.88
N HIS A 121 -5.55 -1.99 8.04
CA HIS A 121 -5.47 -3.40 8.43
C HIS A 121 -5.31 -3.55 9.95
N VAL A 122 -5.11 -4.78 10.44
CA VAL A 122 -5.22 -5.13 11.86
C VAL A 122 -3.98 -4.82 12.72
N HIS A 123 -2.79 -4.61 12.13
CA HIS A 123 -1.55 -4.56 12.91
C HIS A 123 -1.49 -3.38 13.89
N ALA A 124 -0.72 -3.60 14.97
CA ALA A 124 -0.68 -2.71 16.12
C ALA A 124 -0.09 -1.34 15.85
N ASP A 125 0.79 -1.25 14.88
CA ASP A 125 1.39 0.00 14.43
C ASP A 125 0.47 0.83 13.51
N HIS A 126 -0.71 0.29 13.18
CA HIS A 126 -1.77 0.96 12.42
C HIS A 126 -3.04 1.19 13.26
N THR A 127 -3.31 0.34 14.24
CA THR A 127 -4.54 0.36 15.05
C THR A 127 -4.31 0.67 16.52
N GLY A 128 -3.05 0.73 16.98
CA GLY A 128 -2.72 0.81 18.40
C GLY A 128 -3.26 2.06 19.07
N GLY A 129 -3.30 3.19 18.36
CA GLY A 129 -3.82 4.46 18.87
C GLY A 129 -5.34 4.61 18.80
N ASN A 130 -6.08 3.64 18.27
CA ASN A 130 -7.53 3.77 18.04
C ASN A 130 -8.30 4.27 19.27
N GLU A 131 -8.11 3.67 20.44
CA GLU A 131 -8.84 4.05 21.66
C GLU A 131 -8.65 5.53 22.00
N LYS A 132 -7.40 6.01 22.02
CA LYS A 132 -7.09 7.40 22.39
C LYS A 132 -7.51 8.40 21.31
N VAL A 133 -7.23 8.07 20.04
CA VAL A 133 -7.56 8.98 18.93
C VAL A 133 -9.08 9.08 18.76
N ALA A 134 -9.81 7.96 18.91
CA ALA A 134 -11.27 7.98 18.89
C ALA A 134 -11.83 8.79 20.05
N ALA A 135 -11.30 8.64 21.26
CA ALA A 135 -11.73 9.40 22.44
C ALA A 135 -11.45 10.90 22.34
N ALA A 136 -10.45 11.30 21.53
CA ALA A 136 -10.17 12.71 21.25
C ALA A 136 -11.09 13.30 20.16
N GLY A 137 -11.96 12.48 19.56
CA GLY A 137 -12.88 12.84 18.50
C GLY A 137 -14.34 12.93 18.91
N GLN A 138 -15.21 13.03 17.92
CA GLN A 138 -16.66 13.14 18.12
C GLN A 138 -17.40 12.61 16.89
N SER A 139 -18.35 11.70 17.05
CA SER A 139 -19.18 11.18 15.96
C SER A 139 -20.05 12.28 15.31
N ILE A 140 -20.32 12.14 14.02
CA ILE A 140 -21.29 13.00 13.30
C ILE A 140 -22.71 12.82 13.84
N ILE A 141 -23.08 11.63 14.29
CA ILE A 141 -24.41 11.30 14.78
C ILE A 141 -24.75 12.07 16.07
N ALA A 142 -23.74 12.56 16.80
CA ALA A 142 -23.90 13.27 18.05
C ALA A 142 -24.78 14.53 17.99
N GLY A 143 -24.81 15.25 16.86
CA GLY A 143 -25.50 16.53 16.73
C GLY A 143 -27.03 16.43 16.73
N ASN A 144 -27.61 15.36 16.20
CA ASN A 144 -29.04 15.27 15.93
C ASN A 144 -29.80 14.30 16.86
N PHE A 145 -29.13 13.39 17.53
CA PHE A 145 -29.74 12.34 18.37
C PHE A 145 -29.26 12.35 19.84
N ALA A 146 -28.45 13.30 20.22
CA ALA A 146 -27.81 13.39 21.55
C ALA A 146 -28.81 13.43 22.72
N GLY A 147 -30.09 13.60 22.48
CA GLY A 147 -31.10 13.65 23.53
C GLY A 147 -31.58 12.29 24.04
N GLN A 148 -31.38 11.19 23.32
CA GLN A 148 -32.01 9.89 23.66
C GLN A 148 -31.10 8.65 23.55
N VAL A 149 -29.99 8.69 22.83
CA VAL A 149 -29.09 7.54 22.65
C VAL A 149 -27.73 7.86 23.27
N GLY A 150 -27.72 8.06 24.58
CA GLY A 150 -26.54 8.16 25.41
C GLY A 150 -25.45 9.13 24.88
N GLN A 151 -25.15 10.18 25.60
CA GLN A 151 -24.06 11.11 25.31
C GLN A 151 -22.72 10.38 25.08
N GLU A 152 -22.58 9.14 25.52
CA GLU A 152 -21.37 8.33 25.37
C GLU A 152 -21.12 7.90 23.92
N ALA A 153 -22.15 7.50 23.16
CA ALA A 153 -21.97 7.11 21.74
C ALA A 153 -21.61 8.29 20.84
N ALA A 154 -21.92 9.49 21.29
CA ALA A 154 -21.65 10.75 20.63
C ALA A 154 -20.22 11.27 20.88
N SER A 155 -19.53 10.74 21.88
CA SER A 155 -18.27 11.28 22.41
C SER A 155 -17.02 10.70 21.75
N PHE A 156 -17.16 9.84 20.74
CA PHE A 156 -16.02 9.16 20.10
C PHE A 156 -16.09 9.30 18.57
N ALA A 157 -14.93 9.40 17.91
CA ALA A 157 -14.89 9.25 16.46
C ALA A 157 -15.31 7.84 16.05
N SER A 158 -15.98 7.71 14.90
CA SER A 158 -16.30 6.40 14.34
C SER A 158 -15.03 5.73 13.79
N VAL A 159 -14.77 4.48 14.16
CA VAL A 159 -13.67 3.69 13.64
C VAL A 159 -14.21 2.75 12.57
N ILE A 160 -13.79 2.97 11.31
CA ILE A 160 -14.23 2.24 10.13
C ILE A 160 -13.15 1.24 9.73
N ALA A 161 -13.52 0.00 9.45
CA ALA A 161 -12.60 -1.01 8.92
C ALA A 161 -13.36 -2.11 8.17
N HIS A 162 -12.64 -2.94 7.41
CA HIS A 162 -13.20 -4.18 6.92
C HIS A 162 -13.52 -5.13 8.10
N GLU A 163 -14.59 -5.94 7.98
CA GLU A 163 -15.02 -6.85 9.07
C GLU A 163 -13.92 -7.79 9.54
N ASN A 164 -13.00 -8.22 8.66
CA ASN A 164 -11.88 -9.06 9.03
C ASN A 164 -10.94 -8.40 10.05
N VAL A 165 -10.79 -7.09 10.04
CA VAL A 165 -10.04 -6.35 11.06
C VAL A 165 -10.73 -6.51 12.42
N LEU A 166 -12.04 -6.29 12.50
CA LEU A 166 -12.81 -6.49 13.74
C LEU A 166 -12.72 -7.93 14.22
N ASN A 167 -12.91 -8.91 13.33
CA ASN A 167 -12.85 -10.33 13.65
C ASN A 167 -11.50 -10.70 14.28
N ARG A 168 -10.40 -10.14 13.76
CA ARG A 168 -9.07 -10.40 14.29
C ARG A 168 -8.78 -9.65 15.59
N MET A 169 -9.23 -8.40 15.73
CA MET A 169 -9.09 -7.64 16.97
C MET A 169 -9.91 -8.19 18.14
N SER A 170 -11.05 -8.80 17.86
CA SER A 170 -11.95 -9.38 18.85
C SER A 170 -11.68 -10.86 19.14
N ALA A 171 -10.88 -11.54 18.32
CA ALA A 171 -10.59 -12.95 18.49
C ALA A 171 -9.87 -13.23 19.82
N PRO A 172 -10.22 -14.30 20.56
CA PRO A 172 -9.56 -14.65 21.81
C PRO A 172 -8.16 -15.25 21.61
N THR A 173 -7.74 -15.47 20.36
CA THR A 173 -6.49 -16.16 20.01
C THR A 173 -5.76 -15.42 18.90
N GLY A 174 -4.42 -15.57 18.86
CA GLY A 174 -3.54 -14.95 17.85
C GLY A 174 -2.78 -13.73 18.38
N LYS A 175 -1.89 -13.18 17.56
CA LYS A 175 -1.03 -12.04 17.95
C LYS A 175 -1.84 -10.77 18.25
N GLU A 176 -2.94 -10.60 17.54
CA GLU A 176 -3.78 -9.41 17.61
C GLU A 176 -5.02 -9.60 18.48
N ALA A 177 -5.11 -10.77 19.12
CA ALA A 177 -6.24 -11.12 19.97
C ALA A 177 -6.36 -10.20 21.19
N SER A 178 -7.60 -10.01 21.64
CA SER A 178 -7.93 -9.32 22.89
C SER A 178 -7.50 -7.87 22.96
N ARG A 179 -7.61 -7.13 21.83
CA ARG A 179 -7.51 -5.66 21.91
C ARG A 179 -8.62 -5.10 22.80
N PRO A 180 -8.38 -3.99 23.50
CA PRO A 180 -9.42 -3.32 24.27
C PRO A 180 -10.66 -3.05 23.40
N LEU A 181 -11.86 -3.28 23.94
CA LEU A 181 -13.14 -3.07 23.22
C LEU A 181 -13.24 -1.65 22.61
N LYS A 182 -12.71 -0.64 23.30
CA LYS A 182 -12.73 0.75 22.86
C LYS A 182 -11.81 1.03 21.66
N ALA A 183 -10.90 0.10 21.35
CA ALA A 183 -10.05 0.18 20.17
C ALA A 183 -10.65 -0.50 18.94
N TRP A 184 -11.77 -1.22 19.09
CA TRP A 184 -12.38 -1.97 18.00
C TRP A 184 -13.06 -1.05 16.98
N PRO A 185 -13.11 -1.46 15.69
CA PRO A 185 -13.96 -0.82 14.71
C PRO A 185 -15.41 -0.76 15.16
N THR A 186 -16.02 0.42 15.04
CA THR A 186 -17.43 0.69 15.39
C THR A 186 -18.35 0.70 14.17
N ASP A 187 -17.78 0.82 12.97
CA ASP A 187 -18.45 0.77 11.68
C ASP A 187 -17.67 -0.16 10.74
N THR A 188 -18.21 -1.34 10.46
CA THR A 188 -17.56 -2.31 9.61
C THR A 188 -18.28 -2.49 8.28
N PHE A 189 -17.52 -2.81 7.23
CA PHE A 189 -18.04 -3.22 5.95
C PHE A 189 -17.46 -4.57 5.52
N PHE A 190 -18.16 -5.27 4.64
CA PHE A 190 -17.84 -6.61 4.15
C PHE A 190 -17.90 -6.71 2.61
N THR A 191 -18.08 -5.59 1.96
CA THR A 191 -18.10 -5.46 0.51
C THR A 191 -16.70 -5.19 -0.03
N GLU A 192 -16.51 -5.31 -1.35
CA GLU A 192 -15.24 -4.96 -1.99
C GLU A 192 -14.90 -3.48 -1.80
N ASP A 193 -15.91 -2.59 -1.81
CA ASP A 193 -15.74 -1.15 -1.66
C ASP A 193 -16.75 -0.58 -0.65
N LYS A 194 -16.35 0.51 0.03
CA LYS A 194 -17.22 1.40 0.79
C LYS A 194 -16.92 2.84 0.42
N ASP A 195 -17.94 3.59 0.01
CA ASP A 195 -17.82 5.00 -0.31
C ASP A 195 -18.24 5.88 0.88
N LEU A 196 -17.48 6.95 1.08
CA LEU A 196 -17.81 8.05 1.99
C LEU A 196 -17.81 9.36 1.19
N TYR A 197 -18.60 10.32 1.62
CA TYR A 197 -18.51 11.70 1.18
C TYR A 197 -18.19 12.58 2.38
N PHE A 198 -17.03 13.21 2.38
CA PHE A 198 -16.56 13.99 3.52
C PHE A 198 -15.64 15.12 3.07
N ASN A 199 -15.74 16.28 3.70
CA ASN A 199 -14.94 17.47 3.37
C ASN A 199 -14.99 17.87 1.89
N GLY A 200 -16.15 17.65 1.23
CA GLY A 200 -16.38 18.05 -0.15
C GLY A 200 -15.74 17.15 -1.21
N GLU A 201 -15.41 15.90 -0.85
CA GLU A 201 -14.94 14.90 -1.82
C GLU A 201 -15.46 13.50 -1.52
N GLY A 202 -15.48 12.66 -2.58
CA GLY A 202 -15.70 11.23 -2.45
C GLY A 202 -14.42 10.54 -1.98
N ILE A 203 -14.55 9.67 -0.99
CA ILE A 203 -13.46 8.87 -0.43
C ILE A 203 -13.85 7.41 -0.61
N GLN A 204 -13.05 6.66 -1.33
CA GLN A 204 -13.30 5.25 -1.60
C GLN A 204 -12.39 4.40 -0.73
N LEU A 205 -12.99 3.50 0.05
CA LEU A 205 -12.33 2.47 0.82
C LEU A 205 -12.38 1.18 0.00
N ILE A 206 -11.23 0.72 -0.49
CA ILE A 206 -11.14 -0.43 -1.38
C ILE A 206 -10.50 -1.60 -0.63
N HIS A 207 -11.26 -2.66 -0.41
CA HIS A 207 -10.77 -3.87 0.23
C HIS A 207 -9.97 -4.72 -0.77
N ILE A 208 -8.80 -5.15 -0.36
CA ILE A 208 -7.95 -6.09 -1.11
C ILE A 208 -7.85 -7.39 -0.31
N PRO A 209 -8.56 -8.44 -0.70
CA PRO A 209 -8.54 -9.68 0.03
C PRO A 209 -7.18 -10.38 -0.08
N ALA A 210 -6.70 -10.93 1.04
CA ALA A 210 -5.52 -11.78 1.11
C ALA A 210 -4.24 -11.20 0.47
N ALA A 211 -3.87 -9.95 0.78
CA ALA A 211 -2.61 -9.34 0.36
C ALA A 211 -1.58 -9.34 1.50
N HIS A 212 -1.42 -8.24 2.23
CA HIS A 212 -0.62 -8.17 3.44
C HIS A 212 -1.31 -8.94 4.58
N THR A 213 -2.61 -8.69 4.74
CA THR A 213 -3.56 -9.45 5.59
C THR A 213 -4.82 -9.78 4.78
N ASP A 214 -5.86 -10.31 5.40
CA ASP A 214 -7.18 -10.49 4.78
C ASP A 214 -8.15 -9.32 5.01
N GLY A 215 -7.74 -8.34 5.80
CA GLY A 215 -8.55 -7.16 6.11
C GLY A 215 -8.03 -5.87 5.46
N ASP A 216 -7.12 -5.96 4.50
CA ASP A 216 -6.45 -4.81 3.93
C ASP A 216 -7.38 -3.88 3.17
N VAL A 217 -7.28 -2.58 3.47
CA VAL A 217 -8.05 -1.52 2.83
C VAL A 217 -7.11 -0.41 2.38
N MET A 218 -7.17 -0.02 1.11
CA MET A 218 -6.60 1.25 0.67
C MET A 218 -7.68 2.34 0.66
N VAL A 219 -7.30 3.57 0.96
CA VAL A 219 -8.21 4.72 1.02
C VAL A 219 -7.85 5.71 -0.08
N TYR A 220 -8.77 5.93 -1.02
CA TYR A 220 -8.57 6.84 -2.14
C TYR A 220 -9.36 8.13 -1.97
N PHE A 221 -8.68 9.25 -1.81
CA PHE A 221 -9.22 10.61 -1.77
C PHE A 221 -9.32 11.13 -3.20
N ARG A 222 -10.51 11.02 -3.80
CA ARG A 222 -10.70 11.14 -5.25
C ARG A 222 -10.45 12.54 -5.82
N LYS A 223 -10.77 13.60 -5.08
CA LYS A 223 -10.54 14.98 -5.53
C LYS A 223 -9.12 15.45 -5.20
N SER A 224 -8.64 15.10 -4.02
CA SER A 224 -7.27 15.38 -3.60
C SER A 224 -6.26 14.51 -4.31
N ASP A 225 -6.70 13.46 -4.99
CA ASP A 225 -5.90 12.51 -5.77
C ASP A 225 -4.73 11.92 -4.96
N VAL A 226 -5.07 11.36 -3.79
CA VAL A 226 -4.14 10.74 -2.84
C VAL A 226 -4.65 9.36 -2.45
N ILE A 227 -3.77 8.38 -2.43
CA ILE A 227 -4.05 7.03 -1.94
C ILE A 227 -3.27 6.79 -0.65
N ALA A 228 -3.95 6.42 0.43
CA ALA A 228 -3.34 5.82 1.61
C ALA A 228 -3.36 4.30 1.43
N ALA A 229 -2.19 3.71 1.21
CA ALA A 229 -2.07 2.31 0.81
C ALA A 229 -1.95 1.34 1.99
N GLY A 230 -1.67 1.82 3.21
CA GLY A 230 -1.26 0.93 4.29
C GLY A 230 -0.10 0.03 3.87
N ASP A 231 -0.02 -1.16 4.41
CA ASP A 231 1.06 -2.11 4.12
C ASP A 231 0.87 -2.93 2.83
N LEU A 232 -0.15 -2.60 2.03
CA LEU A 232 -0.22 -3.05 0.64
C LEU A 232 0.97 -2.55 -0.17
N PHE A 233 1.53 -1.41 0.23
CA PHE A 233 2.73 -0.83 -0.34
C PHE A 233 3.60 -0.16 0.72
N ILE A 234 4.87 -0.52 0.76
CA ILE A 234 5.89 0.07 1.62
C ILE A 234 7.16 0.33 0.81
N THR A 235 8.01 1.29 1.23
CA THR A 235 9.22 1.63 0.48
C THR A 235 10.50 1.11 1.11
N THR A 236 10.42 0.56 2.31
CA THR A 236 11.58 0.28 3.17
C THR A 236 12.04 -1.18 3.18
N LEU A 237 11.14 -2.13 2.91
CA LEU A 237 11.38 -3.56 2.97
C LEU A 237 10.74 -4.28 1.79
N PHE A 238 11.04 -5.57 1.62
CA PHE A 238 10.26 -6.46 0.77
C PHE A 238 8.79 -6.49 1.21
N PRO A 239 7.83 -6.74 0.29
CA PRO A 239 6.41 -6.77 0.62
C PRO A 239 6.13 -7.65 1.84
N PRO A 240 5.58 -7.10 2.93
CA PRO A 240 5.22 -7.90 4.08
C PRO A 240 3.98 -8.75 3.77
N VAL A 241 4.01 -10.01 4.20
CA VAL A 241 2.90 -10.96 4.02
C VAL A 241 2.67 -11.67 5.35
N ASP A 242 1.63 -11.27 6.08
CA ASP A 242 1.23 -11.98 7.29
C ASP A 242 0.28 -13.13 6.94
N MET A 243 0.85 -14.31 6.68
CA MET A 243 0.06 -15.50 6.37
C MET A 243 -0.84 -15.94 7.53
N ALA A 244 -0.47 -15.64 8.78
CA ALA A 244 -1.31 -15.94 9.94
C ALA A 244 -2.54 -15.03 9.99
N ALA A 245 -2.40 -13.81 9.50
CA ALA A 245 -3.50 -12.88 9.30
C ALA A 245 -4.14 -13.00 7.89
N GLY A 246 -3.96 -14.12 7.19
CA GLY A 246 -4.61 -14.37 5.90
C GLY A 246 -3.93 -13.74 4.70
N GLY A 247 -2.76 -13.14 4.87
CA GLY A 247 -1.99 -12.55 3.79
C GLY A 247 -1.48 -13.58 2.77
N ASN A 248 -1.26 -13.12 1.53
CA ASN A 248 -0.77 -13.94 0.42
C ASN A 248 -0.01 -13.10 -0.61
N TYR A 249 1.12 -13.58 -1.06
CA TYR A 249 1.95 -12.86 -2.03
C TYR A 249 1.26 -12.60 -3.38
N LYS A 250 0.36 -13.48 -3.82
CA LYS A 250 -0.45 -13.24 -5.03
C LYS A 250 -1.37 -12.03 -4.86
N GLY A 251 -1.95 -11.89 -3.66
CA GLY A 251 -2.77 -10.74 -3.32
C GLY A 251 -1.98 -9.43 -3.26
N VAL A 252 -0.72 -9.47 -2.80
CA VAL A 252 0.17 -8.29 -2.86
C VAL A 252 0.33 -7.79 -4.29
N LEU A 253 0.57 -8.67 -5.26
CA LEU A 253 0.65 -8.29 -6.68
C LEU A 253 -0.68 -7.72 -7.19
N THR A 254 -1.82 -8.29 -6.76
CA THR A 254 -3.15 -7.74 -7.08
C THR A 254 -3.32 -6.34 -6.51
N ALA A 255 -2.91 -6.11 -5.26
CA ALA A 255 -2.97 -4.81 -4.62
C ALA A 255 -2.14 -3.75 -5.37
N LEU A 256 -0.88 -4.07 -5.69
CA LEU A 256 0.01 -3.16 -6.41
C LEU A 256 -0.52 -2.83 -7.82
N ASN A 257 -1.05 -3.81 -8.55
CA ASN A 257 -1.71 -3.55 -9.83
C ASN A 257 -2.95 -2.66 -9.64
N ARG A 258 -3.76 -2.92 -8.60
CA ARG A 258 -4.95 -2.09 -8.33
C ARG A 258 -4.59 -0.64 -8.01
N ILE A 259 -3.51 -0.39 -7.27
CA ILE A 259 -3.00 0.96 -7.04
C ILE A 259 -2.61 1.61 -8.38
N ILE A 260 -1.85 0.91 -9.22
CA ILE A 260 -1.42 1.41 -10.54
C ILE A 260 -2.63 1.72 -11.44
N ASP A 261 -3.64 0.86 -11.45
CA ASP A 261 -4.85 1.02 -12.29
C ASP A 261 -5.64 2.28 -11.97
N ILE A 262 -5.59 2.77 -10.73
CA ILE A 262 -6.34 3.95 -10.28
C ILE A 262 -5.48 5.20 -10.15
N THR A 263 -4.16 5.09 -10.24
CA THR A 263 -3.24 6.23 -10.19
C THR A 263 -3.12 6.93 -11.54
N ILE A 264 -2.90 8.22 -11.51
CA ILE A 264 -2.59 9.04 -12.68
C ILE A 264 -1.11 9.42 -12.62
N PRO A 265 -0.29 9.04 -13.64
CA PRO A 265 1.11 9.42 -13.69
C PRO A 265 1.32 10.93 -13.71
N ARG A 266 2.42 11.41 -13.14
CA ARG A 266 2.73 12.83 -13.06
C ARG A 266 2.91 13.53 -14.42
N ASP A 267 3.25 12.78 -15.47
CA ASP A 267 3.37 13.28 -16.82
C ASP A 267 2.02 13.45 -17.53
N LYS A 268 0.93 12.93 -16.95
CA LYS A 268 -0.44 13.01 -17.47
C LYS A 268 -1.29 14.07 -16.76
N GLN A 269 -0.93 14.43 -15.53
CA GLN A 269 -1.65 15.40 -14.72
C GLN A 269 -0.66 16.14 -13.81
N GLU A 270 -0.87 17.45 -13.59
CA GLU A 270 -0.07 18.23 -12.64
C GLU A 270 -0.15 17.60 -11.25
N GLY A 271 1.03 17.25 -10.70
CA GLY A 271 1.15 16.52 -9.44
C GLY A 271 1.01 15.01 -9.56
N GLY A 272 0.14 14.50 -10.43
CA GLY A 272 -0.24 13.09 -10.50
C GLY A 272 -0.90 12.60 -9.22
N THR A 273 -1.17 11.30 -9.13
CA THR A 273 -1.65 10.69 -7.89
C THR A 273 -0.51 10.44 -6.93
N TYR A 274 -0.62 10.95 -5.70
CA TYR A 274 0.32 10.61 -4.63
C TYR A 274 -0.13 9.34 -3.91
N VAL A 275 0.85 8.50 -3.57
CA VAL A 275 0.62 7.27 -2.81
C VAL A 275 1.39 7.37 -1.48
N VAL A 276 0.64 7.34 -0.37
CA VAL A 276 1.20 7.29 0.98
C VAL A 276 1.32 5.82 1.38
N PRO A 277 2.56 5.29 1.51
CA PRO A 277 2.77 3.92 1.94
C PRO A 277 2.55 3.76 3.44
N GLY A 278 2.33 2.54 3.92
CA GLY A 278 2.28 2.26 5.36
C GLY A 278 3.58 2.59 6.07
N HIS A 279 4.72 2.37 5.41
CA HIS A 279 6.06 2.68 5.92
C HIS A 279 6.93 3.33 4.85
N GLY A 280 7.71 4.33 5.25
CA GLY A 280 8.68 5.01 4.40
C GLY A 280 8.20 6.37 3.87
N ARG A 281 8.73 6.79 2.74
CA ARG A 281 8.53 8.14 2.19
C ARG A 281 7.26 8.26 1.35
N LEU A 282 6.79 9.47 1.16
CA LEU A 282 5.77 9.80 0.16
C LEU A 282 6.23 9.38 -1.25
N THR A 283 5.32 8.83 -2.04
CA THR A 283 5.58 8.23 -3.35
C THR A 283 4.56 8.67 -4.40
N ASP A 284 4.79 8.23 -5.62
CA ASP A 284 3.88 8.37 -6.76
C ASP A 284 3.70 7.01 -7.50
N GLU A 285 2.95 7.02 -8.58
CA GLU A 285 2.67 5.81 -9.39
C GLU A 285 3.96 5.11 -9.85
N ALA A 286 5.00 5.84 -10.28
CA ALA A 286 6.22 5.24 -10.76
C ALA A 286 6.98 4.44 -9.68
N ASP A 287 6.92 4.87 -8.42
CA ASP A 287 7.49 4.10 -7.31
C ASP A 287 6.74 2.78 -7.09
N VAL A 288 5.41 2.81 -7.25
CA VAL A 288 4.57 1.59 -7.14
C VAL A 288 4.86 0.64 -8.30
N VAL A 289 5.04 1.16 -9.51
CA VAL A 289 5.43 0.36 -10.71
C VAL A 289 6.77 -0.32 -10.49
N ASP A 290 7.79 0.41 -10.03
CA ASP A 290 9.11 -0.16 -9.75
C ASP A 290 9.03 -1.30 -8.71
N TYR A 291 8.23 -1.09 -7.66
CA TYR A 291 8.05 -2.09 -6.60
C TYR A 291 7.25 -3.32 -7.08
N ARG A 292 6.20 -3.10 -7.88
CA ARG A 292 5.41 -4.16 -8.51
C ARG A 292 6.26 -4.99 -9.48
N ASP A 293 7.12 -4.34 -10.27
CA ASP A 293 7.99 -5.03 -11.22
C ASP A 293 9.02 -5.90 -10.49
N MET A 294 9.63 -5.38 -9.42
CA MET A 294 10.47 -6.18 -8.52
C MET A 294 9.71 -7.40 -8.00
N ALA A 295 8.52 -7.20 -7.44
CA ALA A 295 7.70 -8.27 -6.91
C ALA A 295 7.31 -9.31 -7.99
N THR A 296 7.04 -8.86 -9.22
CA THR A 296 6.74 -9.72 -10.36
C THR A 296 7.93 -10.59 -10.75
N VAL A 297 9.11 -10.01 -10.87
CA VAL A 297 10.36 -10.74 -11.17
C VAL A 297 10.64 -11.80 -10.11
N ILE A 298 10.47 -11.45 -8.84
CA ILE A 298 10.64 -12.40 -7.72
C ILE A 298 9.63 -13.55 -7.85
N ARG A 299 8.34 -13.26 -8.08
CA ARG A 299 7.33 -14.29 -8.32
C ARG A 299 7.77 -15.27 -9.40
N ASP A 300 8.21 -14.76 -10.54
CA ASP A 300 8.55 -15.59 -11.70
C ASP A 300 9.76 -16.48 -11.42
N ARG A 301 10.78 -15.96 -10.74
CA ARG A 301 11.95 -16.74 -10.27
C ARG A 301 11.54 -17.88 -9.33
N PHE A 302 10.63 -17.60 -8.39
CA PHE A 302 10.13 -18.61 -7.45
C PHE A 302 9.27 -19.66 -8.15
N GLN A 303 8.38 -19.23 -9.05
CA GLN A 303 7.56 -20.17 -9.84
C GLN A 303 8.42 -21.11 -10.68
N ASP A 304 9.48 -20.61 -11.28
CA ASP A 304 10.42 -21.42 -12.05
C ASP A 304 11.17 -22.42 -11.14
N ALA A 305 11.64 -21.98 -9.96
CA ALA A 305 12.27 -22.86 -8.98
C ALA A 305 11.31 -23.96 -8.47
N ILE A 306 10.05 -23.60 -8.18
CA ILE A 306 9.00 -24.53 -7.75
C ILE A 306 8.67 -25.54 -8.87
N LYS A 307 8.56 -25.08 -10.12
CA LYS A 307 8.36 -25.98 -11.29
C LYS A 307 9.49 -27.00 -11.46
N ARG A 308 10.71 -26.64 -11.10
CA ARG A 308 11.87 -27.56 -11.06
C ARG A 308 11.89 -28.47 -9.83
N GLY A 309 10.90 -28.42 -8.96
CA GLY A 309 10.80 -29.25 -7.76
C GLY A 309 11.74 -28.82 -6.63
N GLN A 310 12.24 -27.59 -6.62
CA GLN A 310 13.11 -27.10 -5.57
C GLN A 310 12.36 -26.93 -4.24
N THR A 311 12.97 -27.41 -3.16
CA THR A 311 12.44 -27.23 -1.81
C THR A 311 12.69 -25.81 -1.31
N LEU A 312 12.01 -25.42 -0.22
CA LEU A 312 12.22 -24.11 0.41
C LEU A 312 13.71 -23.87 0.75
N GLU A 313 14.38 -24.87 1.29
CA GLU A 313 15.81 -24.77 1.66
C GLU A 313 16.70 -24.53 0.43
N GLN A 314 16.40 -25.20 -0.70
CA GLN A 314 17.10 -24.98 -1.95
C GLN A 314 16.83 -23.58 -2.51
N VAL A 315 15.60 -23.07 -2.41
CA VAL A 315 15.24 -21.71 -2.83
C VAL A 315 15.93 -20.66 -1.96
N LYS A 316 15.99 -20.85 -0.64
CA LYS A 316 16.76 -19.98 0.26
C LYS A 316 18.26 -19.97 -0.11
N ALA A 317 18.84 -21.15 -0.37
CA ALA A 317 20.24 -21.26 -0.79
C ALA A 317 20.53 -20.62 -2.15
N ALA A 318 19.56 -20.62 -3.07
CA ALA A 318 19.66 -20.03 -4.40
C ALA A 318 19.65 -18.49 -4.41
N LYS A 319 19.28 -17.85 -3.28
CA LYS A 319 19.26 -16.39 -3.09
C LYS A 319 18.54 -15.64 -4.22
N LEU A 320 17.34 -16.08 -4.58
CA LEU A 320 16.58 -15.57 -5.74
C LEU A 320 16.23 -14.09 -5.67
N VAL A 321 16.35 -13.46 -4.48
CA VAL A 321 16.02 -12.04 -4.23
C VAL A 321 17.25 -11.15 -4.10
N ARG A 322 18.47 -11.71 -4.26
CA ARG A 322 19.75 -11.04 -3.97
C ARG A 322 19.91 -9.67 -4.63
N ASP A 323 19.43 -9.52 -5.85
CA ASP A 323 19.56 -8.27 -6.61
C ASP A 323 18.83 -7.09 -5.95
N TYR A 324 17.85 -7.39 -5.11
CA TYR A 324 16.99 -6.42 -4.43
C TYR A 324 17.29 -6.28 -2.92
N GLU A 325 18.13 -7.17 -2.35
CA GLU A 325 18.46 -7.17 -0.91
C GLU A 325 19.10 -5.85 -0.47
N GLY A 326 19.89 -5.22 -1.34
CA GLY A 326 20.55 -3.94 -1.03
C GLY A 326 19.57 -2.78 -0.78
N ARG A 327 18.35 -2.89 -1.31
CA ARG A 327 17.30 -1.87 -1.14
C ARG A 327 16.21 -2.28 -0.16
N TYR A 328 15.79 -3.54 -0.20
CA TYR A 328 14.61 -4.03 0.52
C TYR A 328 14.90 -5.15 1.52
N GLY A 329 16.12 -5.66 1.56
CA GLY A 329 16.49 -6.77 2.44
C GLY A 329 16.72 -6.32 3.88
N ALA A 330 16.44 -7.23 4.83
CA ALA A 330 16.74 -7.06 6.24
C ALA A 330 17.19 -8.39 6.85
N ASN A 331 18.23 -8.33 7.70
CA ASN A 331 18.75 -9.51 8.41
C ASN A 331 18.17 -9.64 9.83
N SER A 332 17.47 -8.61 10.30
CA SER A 332 16.87 -8.55 11.63
C SER A 332 15.64 -7.66 11.62
N GLY A 333 14.84 -7.69 12.69
CA GLY A 333 13.64 -6.91 12.82
C GLY A 333 12.37 -7.75 12.63
N PRO A 334 11.21 -7.12 12.53
CA PRO A 334 9.92 -7.82 12.47
C PRO A 334 9.68 -8.56 11.14
N TRP A 335 10.34 -8.10 10.06
CA TRP A 335 10.22 -8.69 8.72
C TRP A 335 11.60 -8.80 8.07
N THR A 336 12.13 -10.02 8.00
CA THR A 336 13.46 -10.32 7.46
C THR A 336 13.36 -10.86 6.03
N THR A 337 14.47 -10.79 5.29
CA THR A 337 14.58 -11.40 3.94
C THR A 337 14.21 -12.88 3.96
N ASP A 338 14.64 -13.63 4.98
CA ASP A 338 14.33 -15.06 5.10
C ASP A 338 12.82 -15.31 5.31
N GLN A 339 12.15 -14.50 6.13
CA GLN A 339 10.70 -14.56 6.31
C GLN A 339 9.96 -14.22 5.01
N PHE A 340 10.43 -13.20 4.28
CA PHE A 340 9.88 -12.86 2.97
C PHE A 340 10.01 -14.04 1.98
N VAL A 341 11.20 -14.60 1.84
CA VAL A 341 11.46 -15.75 0.95
C VAL A 341 10.53 -16.93 1.30
N GLU A 342 10.37 -17.22 2.58
CA GLU A 342 9.48 -18.29 3.05
C GLU A 342 8.00 -17.98 2.73
N ALA A 343 7.54 -16.75 2.97
CA ALA A 343 6.17 -16.34 2.69
C ALA A 343 5.86 -16.41 1.19
N VAL A 344 6.77 -15.96 0.33
CA VAL A 344 6.62 -16.09 -1.14
C VAL A 344 6.51 -17.54 -1.56
N TYR A 345 7.44 -18.41 -1.10
CA TYR A 345 7.43 -19.83 -1.43
C TYR A 345 6.14 -20.51 -0.99
N ARG A 346 5.72 -20.30 0.26
CA ARG A 346 4.49 -20.86 0.81
C ARG A 346 3.24 -20.36 0.08
N SER A 347 3.17 -19.05 -0.22
CA SER A 347 2.06 -18.45 -0.98
C SER A 347 1.92 -19.05 -2.39
N LEU A 348 3.04 -19.38 -3.04
CA LEU A 348 3.03 -19.90 -4.40
C LEU A 348 2.82 -21.42 -4.48
N THR A 349 3.15 -22.16 -3.40
CA THR A 349 2.94 -23.61 -3.29
C THR A 349 1.62 -23.98 -2.65
N ALA A 350 0.97 -23.07 -1.92
CA ALA A 350 -0.34 -23.31 -1.36
C ALA A 350 -1.35 -23.61 -2.47
N ALA A 351 -2.12 -24.68 -2.30
CA ALA A 351 -3.29 -24.93 -3.14
C ALA A 351 -4.24 -23.74 -3.07
N ALA A 352 -4.84 -23.38 -4.19
CA ALA A 352 -5.90 -22.37 -4.19
C ALA A 352 -6.95 -22.79 -3.12
N PRO A 353 -7.41 -21.85 -2.27
CA PRO A 353 -8.47 -22.18 -1.33
C PRO A 353 -9.62 -22.80 -2.13
N SER A 354 -10.03 -24.02 -1.77
CA SER A 354 -11.21 -24.61 -2.37
C SER A 354 -12.36 -23.65 -2.08
N SER A 355 -13.02 -23.14 -3.11
CA SER A 355 -14.23 -22.35 -2.97
C SER A 355 -15.36 -23.25 -2.47
N THR A 356 -15.30 -23.63 -1.21
CA THR A 356 -16.48 -24.07 -0.49
C THR A 356 -17.26 -22.81 -0.16
N ALA A 357 -18.04 -22.35 -1.15
CA ALA A 357 -19.13 -21.46 -0.88
C ALA A 357 -19.94 -22.10 0.27
N THR A 358 -19.82 -21.54 1.45
CA THR A 358 -20.75 -21.83 2.54
C THR A 358 -22.09 -21.31 2.04
N THR A 359 -22.89 -22.23 1.51
CA THR A 359 -24.30 -21.96 1.22
C THR A 359 -24.91 -21.43 2.51
N PRO A 360 -25.47 -20.21 2.53
CA PRO A 360 -26.11 -19.71 3.74
C PRO A 360 -27.18 -20.71 4.18
N PRO A 361 -27.37 -20.94 5.48
CA PRO A 361 -28.38 -21.88 5.98
C PRO A 361 -29.74 -21.41 5.44
N LYS A 362 -30.43 -22.33 4.76
CA LYS A 362 -31.77 -22.10 4.21
C LYS A 362 -32.68 -21.64 5.35
N ALA A 363 -33.23 -20.43 5.20
CA ALA A 363 -34.19 -19.90 6.17
C ALA A 363 -35.30 -20.90 6.43
N PRO A 364 -35.72 -21.11 7.70
CA PRO A 364 -36.80 -22.02 8.03
C PRO A 364 -38.09 -21.55 7.33
N ALA A 365 -38.79 -22.51 6.71
CA ALA A 365 -40.04 -22.24 6.03
C ALA A 365 -41.07 -21.64 7.02
N PRO A 366 -41.88 -20.65 6.60
CA PRO A 366 -42.91 -20.12 7.48
C PRO A 366 -43.90 -21.21 7.91
N THR A 367 -44.04 -21.41 9.20
CA THR A 367 -45.07 -22.27 9.78
C THR A 367 -46.45 -21.70 9.43
N GLN A 368 -47.19 -22.42 8.62
CA GLN A 368 -48.61 -22.13 8.38
C GLN A 368 -49.37 -22.25 9.69
N GLY A 369 -49.78 -21.10 10.24
CA GLY A 369 -50.72 -21.09 11.37
C GLY A 369 -52.02 -21.75 10.97
N ARG A 370 -52.35 -22.87 11.61
CA ARG A 370 -53.69 -23.47 11.53
C ARG A 370 -54.71 -22.50 12.07
N GLY A 371 -55.55 -21.97 11.18
CA GLY A 371 -56.73 -21.24 11.57
C GLY A 371 -57.70 -22.18 12.35
N GLY A 372 -57.86 -21.92 13.63
CA GLY A 372 -58.92 -22.46 14.44
C GLY A 372 -60.21 -21.66 14.19
N ARG A 373 -61.18 -22.29 13.52
CA ARG A 373 -62.57 -21.84 13.59
C ARG A 373 -63.11 -22.14 15.00
N LYS A 374 -63.62 -21.15 15.67
CA LYS A 374 -64.93 -21.17 16.35
C LYS A 374 -65.39 -19.75 16.58
#